data_594c2a71a69e8b6c99a3e3a451dcbbba
#
_entry.id   594c2a71a69e8b6c99a3e3a451dcbbba
#
_cell.length_a   1.000
_cell.length_b   1.000
_cell.length_c   1.000
_cell.angle_alpha   90.00
_cell.angle_beta   90.00
_cell.angle_gamma   90.00
#
_symmetry.space_group_name_H-M   'P 1'
#
loop_
_entity.id
_entity.type
_entity.pdbx_description
1 polymer ?
#
loop_
_entity_poly.entity_id
_entity_poly.type
_entity_poly.pdbx_seq_one_letter_code
_entity_poly.pdbx_strand_id
1 'polypeptide(L)'
;KLFKPQGEMPEALQSHVRYPRDFFSIQAEKYLLYHMRDTTDFYRKEDPWSIPQELFFETVQPIQPYHVIMKLPGEDKEEFVLMLPFTPLNKPNQVAWMAARMDNDRGQYGSLKAFFFSKGIQVDGPEQIEARIDQDFTIKQQFTLLCQRGARCIRGNLLVTPIEHEGERFLMYVEPLYIKAESI
;
A
#
# COMPACT_ATOMS: atom_id res chain seq x y z
N LYS A 1 -36.05 -5.04 15.10
CA LYS A 1 -34.62 -5.45 14.98
C LYS A 1 -33.81 -4.23 14.61
N LEU A 2 -32.69 -3.98 15.32
CA LEU A 2 -31.75 -2.89 15.05
C LEU A 2 -30.94 -3.12 13.76
N PHE A 3 -30.74 -4.40 13.39
CA PHE A 3 -29.97 -4.78 12.22
C PHE A 3 -30.86 -5.55 11.23
N LYS A 4 -30.62 -5.32 9.96
CA LYS A 4 -31.24 -6.03 8.84
C LYS A 4 -30.21 -6.96 8.18
N PRO A 5 -30.66 -8.07 7.55
CA PRO A 5 -29.78 -8.89 6.73
C PRO A 5 -29.14 -8.08 5.59
N GLN A 6 -27.91 -8.41 5.22
CA GLN A 6 -27.19 -7.75 4.12
C GLN A 6 -27.98 -7.79 2.79
N GLY A 7 -28.70 -8.89 2.53
CA GLY A 7 -29.53 -9.04 1.32
C GLY A 7 -30.72 -8.06 1.21
N GLU A 8 -31.08 -7.38 2.31
CA GLU A 8 -32.09 -6.30 2.31
C GLU A 8 -31.50 -4.91 2.02
N MET A 9 -30.17 -4.82 1.84
CA MET A 9 -29.50 -3.57 1.52
C MET A 9 -29.86 -3.15 0.07
N PRO A 10 -30.24 -1.89 -0.17
CA PRO A 10 -30.45 -1.39 -1.52
C PRO A 10 -29.20 -1.61 -2.40
N GLU A 11 -29.40 -2.03 -3.66
CA GLU A 11 -28.33 -2.35 -4.60
C GLU A 11 -27.34 -1.18 -4.78
N ALA A 12 -27.87 0.04 -4.84
CA ALA A 12 -27.06 1.27 -4.91
C ALA A 12 -26.08 1.42 -3.72
N LEU A 13 -26.42 0.89 -2.54
CA LEU A 13 -25.53 0.89 -1.38
C LEU A 13 -24.58 -0.32 -1.37
N GLN A 14 -25.04 -1.48 -1.88
CA GLN A 14 -24.21 -2.68 -1.95
C GLN A 14 -22.96 -2.45 -2.81
N SER A 15 -23.06 -1.70 -3.90
CA SER A 15 -21.95 -1.36 -4.78
C SER A 15 -20.89 -0.47 -4.10
N HIS A 16 -21.24 0.19 -3.00
CA HIS A 16 -20.34 1.06 -2.24
C HIS A 16 -19.78 0.42 -0.95
N VAL A 17 -20.16 -0.82 -0.66
CA VAL A 17 -19.57 -1.54 0.48
C VAL A 17 -18.10 -1.76 0.25
N ARG A 18 -17.28 -1.43 1.26
CA ARG A 18 -15.82 -1.56 1.21
C ARG A 18 -15.36 -2.62 2.21
N TYR A 19 -14.30 -3.32 1.83
CA TYR A 19 -13.69 -4.28 2.73
C TYR A 19 -13.16 -3.57 3.97
N PRO A 20 -13.47 -4.02 5.20
CA PRO A 20 -13.05 -3.33 6.41
C PRO A 20 -11.54 -3.29 6.55
N ARG A 21 -10.98 -2.10 6.71
CA ARG A 21 -9.53 -1.89 6.84
C ARG A 21 -8.93 -2.67 7.99
N ASP A 22 -9.60 -2.70 9.14
CA ASP A 22 -9.11 -3.40 10.34
C ASP A 22 -9.01 -4.91 10.10
N PHE A 23 -10.00 -5.50 9.42
CA PHE A 23 -9.95 -6.91 9.04
C PHE A 23 -8.80 -7.21 8.09
N PHE A 24 -8.58 -6.31 7.12
CA PHE A 24 -7.47 -6.44 6.20
C PHE A 24 -6.12 -6.35 6.92
N SER A 25 -5.96 -5.39 7.84
CA SER A 25 -4.75 -5.23 8.63
C SER A 25 -4.41 -6.48 9.44
N ILE A 26 -5.39 -7.06 10.14
CA ILE A 26 -5.20 -8.30 10.92
C ILE A 26 -4.76 -9.46 10.01
N GLN A 27 -5.35 -9.58 8.82
CA GLN A 27 -5.00 -10.64 7.87
C GLN A 27 -3.61 -10.41 7.28
N ALA A 28 -3.27 -9.16 6.96
CA ALA A 28 -1.95 -8.77 6.49
C ALA A 28 -0.87 -9.09 7.54
N GLU A 29 -1.09 -8.70 8.80
CA GLU A 29 -0.17 -9.00 9.91
C GLU A 29 0.05 -10.50 10.09
N LYS A 30 -1.00 -11.31 10.01
CA LYS A 30 -0.85 -12.77 10.04
C LYS A 30 -0.04 -13.27 8.85
N TYR A 31 -0.25 -12.70 7.68
CA TYR A 31 0.42 -13.13 6.47
C TYR A 31 1.93 -12.86 6.49
N LEU A 32 2.42 -11.92 7.32
CA LEU A 32 3.85 -11.67 7.53
C LEU A 32 4.64 -12.93 7.94
N LEU A 33 3.99 -13.88 8.59
CA LEU A 33 4.57 -15.16 8.97
C LEU A 33 3.98 -16.34 8.18
N TYR A 34 2.66 -16.34 7.96
CA TYR A 34 1.96 -17.48 7.34
C TYR A 34 2.12 -17.56 5.82
N HIS A 35 2.86 -16.66 5.17
CA HIS A 35 3.27 -16.83 3.78
C HIS A 35 4.33 -17.95 3.64
N MET A 36 5.09 -18.25 4.69
CA MET A 36 6.05 -19.36 4.73
C MET A 36 5.28 -20.69 4.77
N ARG A 37 5.38 -21.46 3.70
CA ARG A 37 4.63 -22.74 3.55
C ARG A 37 5.39 -23.93 4.08
N ASP A 38 6.73 -23.87 4.07
CA ASP A 38 7.57 -24.89 4.69
C ASP A 38 7.53 -24.76 6.21
N THR A 39 7.30 -25.88 6.89
CA THR A 39 7.19 -25.91 8.35
C THR A 39 8.52 -25.59 9.04
N THR A 40 9.64 -26.00 8.44
CA THR A 40 10.98 -25.74 8.98
C THR A 40 11.30 -24.26 8.91
N ASP A 41 11.08 -23.65 7.74
CA ASP A 41 11.27 -22.21 7.52
C ASP A 41 10.39 -21.38 8.46
N PHE A 42 9.13 -21.82 8.64
CA PHE A 42 8.19 -21.18 9.54
C PHE A 42 8.66 -21.21 11.02
N TYR A 43 9.07 -22.38 11.52
CA TYR A 43 9.55 -22.50 12.90
C TYR A 43 10.87 -21.78 13.13
N ARG A 44 11.76 -21.78 12.15
CA ARG A 44 13.04 -21.07 12.20
C ARG A 44 12.91 -19.56 11.93
N LYS A 45 11.76 -19.11 11.42
CA LYS A 45 11.53 -17.74 10.98
C LYS A 45 12.61 -17.28 10.00
N GLU A 46 12.87 -18.10 8.96
CA GLU A 46 13.98 -17.84 8.02
C GLU A 46 13.67 -16.68 7.07
N ASP A 47 12.39 -16.45 6.74
CA ASP A 47 11.96 -15.36 5.84
C ASP A 47 10.74 -14.60 6.41
N PRO A 48 10.83 -14.02 7.61
CA PRO A 48 9.74 -13.23 8.16
C PRO A 48 9.63 -11.91 7.40
N TRP A 49 8.40 -11.44 7.17
CA TRP A 49 8.15 -10.16 6.56
C TRP A 49 7.74 -9.10 7.58
N SER A 50 7.77 -7.85 7.14
CA SER A 50 7.31 -6.69 7.88
C SER A 50 6.47 -5.76 6.99
N ILE A 51 5.68 -4.93 7.61
CA ILE A 51 5.05 -3.79 6.96
C ILE A 51 6.12 -2.68 6.93
N PRO A 52 6.46 -2.14 5.73
CA PRO A 52 7.44 -1.06 5.64
C PRO A 52 6.93 0.21 6.32
N GLN A 53 7.86 1.10 6.63
CA GLN A 53 7.55 2.39 7.23
C GLN A 53 7.47 3.49 6.17
N GLU A 54 6.79 4.56 6.51
CA GLU A 54 6.68 5.79 5.74
C GLU A 54 6.87 7.00 6.66
N LEU A 55 7.28 8.12 6.08
CA LEU A 55 7.30 9.41 6.77
C LEU A 55 5.96 10.12 6.52
N PHE A 56 5.05 10.04 7.48
CA PHE A 56 3.76 10.69 7.42
C PHE A 56 3.73 11.90 8.36
N PHE A 57 3.46 13.09 7.81
CA PHE A 57 3.60 14.38 8.48
C PHE A 57 5.03 14.64 8.96
N GLU A 58 5.45 14.27 10.06
CA GLU A 58 6.82 14.37 10.61
C GLU A 58 7.13 13.15 11.48
N THR A 59 6.29 12.11 11.34
CA THR A 59 6.37 10.91 12.17
C THR A 59 6.61 9.70 11.29
N VAL A 60 7.61 8.90 11.64
CA VAL A 60 7.82 7.60 11.02
C VAL A 60 6.79 6.63 11.58
N GLN A 61 6.01 6.01 10.71
CA GLN A 61 4.96 5.06 11.08
C GLN A 61 4.90 3.90 10.07
N PRO A 62 4.34 2.74 10.46
CA PRO A 62 4.04 1.69 9.49
C PRO A 62 3.02 2.17 8.46
N ILE A 63 3.24 1.83 7.19
CA ILE A 63 2.27 2.12 6.12
C ILE A 63 0.92 1.54 6.50
N GLN A 64 -0.12 2.36 6.40
CA GLN A 64 -1.48 1.93 6.61
C GLN A 64 -2.09 1.41 5.30
N PRO A 65 -2.98 0.39 5.33
CA PRO A 65 -3.67 -0.03 4.13
C PRO A 65 -4.38 1.14 3.44
N TYR A 66 -4.20 1.29 2.14
CA TYR A 66 -4.77 2.38 1.34
C TYR A 66 -5.55 1.85 0.15
N HIS A 67 -6.49 2.67 -0.30
CA HIS A 67 -7.33 2.37 -1.44
C HIS A 67 -6.71 2.88 -2.74
N VAL A 68 -6.79 2.07 -3.78
CA VAL A 68 -6.35 2.42 -5.12
C VAL A 68 -7.26 1.78 -6.17
N ILE A 69 -7.45 2.46 -7.30
CA ILE A 69 -8.05 1.87 -8.49
C ILE A 69 -6.92 1.39 -9.37
N MET A 70 -6.89 0.10 -9.64
CA MET A 70 -5.83 -0.49 -10.44
C MET A 70 -6.29 -1.76 -11.14
N LYS A 71 -5.59 -2.13 -12.19
CA LYS A 71 -5.72 -3.42 -12.83
C LYS A 71 -4.85 -4.43 -12.09
N LEU A 72 -5.46 -5.43 -11.46
CA LEU A 72 -4.71 -6.49 -10.79
C LEU A 72 -4.00 -7.38 -11.81
N PRO A 73 -2.81 -7.92 -11.49
CA PRO A 73 -2.10 -8.83 -12.39
C PRO A 73 -2.96 -10.02 -12.81
N GLY A 74 -3.10 -10.19 -14.14
CA GLY A 74 -3.92 -11.26 -14.73
C GLY A 74 -5.41 -10.93 -14.85
N GLU A 75 -5.85 -9.73 -14.51
CA GLU A 75 -7.22 -9.27 -14.73
C GLU A 75 -7.31 -8.33 -15.94
N ASP A 76 -8.48 -8.26 -16.56
CA ASP A 76 -8.69 -7.44 -17.76
C ASP A 76 -9.18 -6.02 -17.46
N LYS A 77 -9.75 -5.81 -16.29
CA LYS A 77 -10.36 -4.55 -15.88
C LYS A 77 -9.73 -4.00 -14.62
N GLU A 78 -9.78 -2.68 -14.51
CA GLU A 78 -9.49 -1.97 -13.27
C GLU A 78 -10.56 -2.26 -12.23
N GLU A 79 -10.16 -2.29 -10.99
CA GLU A 79 -11.04 -2.48 -9.84
C GLU A 79 -10.56 -1.67 -8.64
N PHE A 80 -11.47 -1.40 -7.73
CA PHE A 80 -11.16 -0.75 -6.47
C PHE A 80 -10.63 -1.77 -5.48
N VAL A 81 -9.41 -1.55 -4.99
CA VAL A 81 -8.73 -2.47 -4.07
C VAL A 81 -8.21 -1.74 -2.84
N LEU A 82 -8.12 -2.47 -1.73
CA LEU A 82 -7.37 -2.06 -0.55
C LEU A 82 -6.05 -2.81 -0.57
N MET A 83 -4.92 -2.11 -0.50
CA MET A 83 -3.62 -2.76 -0.63
C MET A 83 -2.64 -2.38 0.45
N LEU A 84 -1.62 -3.23 0.62
CA LEU A 84 -0.50 -3.05 1.54
C LEU A 84 0.75 -3.71 0.97
N PRO A 85 1.91 -3.01 0.90
CA PRO A 85 3.19 -3.60 0.52
C PRO A 85 3.84 -4.35 1.68
N PHE A 86 4.74 -5.29 1.35
CA PHE A 86 5.55 -6.03 2.31
C PHE A 86 7.03 -6.01 1.96
N THR A 87 7.86 -5.94 3.00
CA THR A 87 9.33 -6.06 2.92
C THR A 87 9.78 -7.24 3.77
N PRO A 88 10.94 -7.86 3.51
CA PRO A 88 11.52 -8.80 4.45
C PRO A 88 11.85 -8.07 5.76
N LEU A 89 11.77 -8.78 6.87
CA LEU A 89 12.19 -8.20 8.15
C LEU A 89 13.63 -7.72 8.08
N ASN A 90 13.87 -6.48 8.50
CA ASN A 90 15.20 -5.83 8.49
C ASN A 90 15.82 -5.62 7.10
N LYS A 91 15.03 -5.65 6.03
CA LYS A 91 15.50 -5.30 4.68
C LYS A 91 14.53 -4.31 4.04
N PRO A 92 15.02 -3.26 3.38
CA PRO A 92 14.16 -2.21 2.85
C PRO A 92 13.55 -2.52 1.48
N ASN A 93 14.00 -3.57 0.78
CA ASN A 93 13.48 -3.92 -0.55
C ASN A 93 12.09 -4.54 -0.47
N GLN A 94 11.22 -4.22 -1.42
CA GLN A 94 9.87 -4.78 -1.47
C GLN A 94 9.90 -6.20 -2.06
N VAL A 95 9.20 -7.14 -1.43
CA VAL A 95 9.13 -8.55 -1.87
C VAL A 95 7.75 -8.97 -2.33
N ALA A 96 6.70 -8.31 -1.81
CA ALA A 96 5.33 -8.64 -2.14
C ALA A 96 4.39 -7.48 -1.81
N TRP A 97 3.14 -7.63 -2.20
CA TRP A 97 2.04 -6.80 -1.75
C TRP A 97 0.75 -7.62 -1.70
N MET A 98 -0.17 -7.23 -0.85
CA MET A 98 -1.47 -7.87 -0.72
C MET A 98 -2.58 -6.88 -1.07
N ALA A 99 -3.63 -7.39 -1.72
CA ALA A 99 -4.82 -6.63 -2.05
C ALA A 99 -6.08 -7.35 -1.62
N ALA A 100 -7.06 -6.59 -1.10
CA ALA A 100 -8.43 -7.01 -0.95
C ALA A 100 -9.28 -6.41 -2.07
N ARG A 101 -9.98 -7.26 -2.81
CA ARG A 101 -10.90 -6.85 -3.88
C ARG A 101 -12.18 -6.28 -3.29
N MET A 102 -12.63 -5.16 -3.81
CA MET A 102 -13.78 -4.45 -3.27
C MET A 102 -14.96 -4.35 -4.23
N ASP A 103 -14.74 -4.55 -5.52
CA ASP A 103 -15.81 -4.52 -6.49
C ASP A 103 -16.59 -5.83 -6.47
N ASN A 104 -17.92 -5.71 -6.40
CA ASN A 104 -18.82 -6.85 -6.24
C ASN A 104 -19.41 -7.36 -7.58
N ASP A 105 -19.08 -6.72 -8.69
CA ASP A 105 -19.61 -7.04 -10.03
C ASP A 105 -19.29 -8.46 -10.50
N ARG A 106 -18.26 -9.10 -9.91
CA ARG A 106 -17.79 -10.45 -10.25
C ARG A 106 -17.93 -11.47 -9.13
N GLY A 107 -18.64 -11.15 -8.05
CA GLY A 107 -18.76 -12.03 -6.89
C GLY A 107 -17.45 -12.31 -6.16
N GLN A 108 -16.44 -11.45 -6.33
CA GLN A 108 -15.11 -11.62 -5.73
C GLN A 108 -14.84 -10.62 -4.61
N TYR A 109 -15.84 -9.91 -4.15
CA TYR A 109 -15.73 -9.00 -3.01
C TYR A 109 -15.10 -9.69 -1.80
N GLY A 110 -14.13 -9.03 -1.18
CA GLY A 110 -13.42 -9.53 0.00
C GLY A 110 -12.40 -10.63 -0.28
N SER A 111 -12.21 -11.01 -1.54
CA SER A 111 -11.12 -11.91 -1.93
C SER A 111 -9.77 -11.23 -1.69
N LEU A 112 -8.89 -11.90 -0.95
CA LEU A 112 -7.52 -11.46 -0.71
C LEU A 112 -6.58 -12.13 -1.70
N LYS A 113 -5.73 -11.33 -2.34
CA LYS A 113 -4.67 -11.79 -3.24
C LYS A 113 -3.32 -11.26 -2.78
N ALA A 114 -2.32 -12.11 -2.72
CA ALA A 114 -0.93 -11.73 -2.49
C ALA A 114 -0.13 -11.91 -3.79
N PHE A 115 0.65 -10.90 -4.13
CA PHE A 115 1.47 -10.85 -5.32
C PHE A 115 2.94 -10.75 -4.90
N PHE A 116 3.75 -11.66 -5.43
CA PHE A 116 5.17 -11.79 -5.09
C PHE A 116 6.01 -11.27 -6.24
N PHE A 117 7.08 -10.58 -5.94
CA PHE A 117 8.11 -10.29 -6.92
C PHE A 117 8.99 -11.50 -7.16
N SER A 118 9.46 -11.66 -8.39
CA SER A 118 10.33 -12.78 -8.73
C SER A 118 11.66 -12.71 -7.96
N LYS A 119 12.12 -13.85 -7.47
CA LYS A 119 13.45 -13.95 -6.85
C LYS A 119 14.51 -13.53 -7.87
N GLY A 120 15.40 -12.63 -7.46
CA GLY A 120 16.46 -12.08 -8.33
C GLY A 120 16.14 -10.71 -8.93
N ILE A 121 14.89 -10.22 -8.85
CA ILE A 121 14.56 -8.84 -9.16
C ILE A 121 14.58 -8.04 -7.85
N GLN A 122 15.47 -7.06 -7.79
CA GLN A 122 15.48 -6.14 -6.67
C GLN A 122 14.46 -5.02 -6.92
N VAL A 123 13.46 -4.92 -6.07
CA VAL A 123 12.45 -3.87 -6.09
C VAL A 123 12.68 -2.99 -4.89
N ASP A 124 12.86 -1.70 -5.10
CA ASP A 124 13.01 -0.76 -3.99
C ASP A 124 11.72 -0.72 -3.17
N GLY A 125 11.87 -0.78 -1.87
CA GLY A 125 10.73 -0.61 -0.96
C GLY A 125 10.48 0.85 -0.61
N PRO A 126 9.38 1.14 0.06
CA PRO A 126 8.98 2.50 0.43
C PRO A 126 10.08 3.30 1.12
N GLU A 127 10.76 2.74 2.09
CA GLU A 127 11.85 3.42 2.82
C GLU A 127 13.03 3.80 1.91
N GLN A 128 13.34 2.98 0.89
CA GLN A 128 14.38 3.30 -0.09
C GLN A 128 13.95 4.44 -1.01
N ILE A 129 12.68 4.47 -1.39
CA ILE A 129 12.10 5.54 -2.21
C ILE A 129 12.07 6.84 -1.43
N GLU A 130 11.66 6.83 -0.17
CA GLU A 130 11.72 7.99 0.73
C GLU A 130 13.15 8.56 0.78
N ALA A 131 14.14 7.69 1.00
CA ALA A 131 15.53 8.11 1.02
C ALA A 131 15.99 8.71 -0.33
N ARG A 132 15.52 8.18 -1.47
CA ARG A 132 15.82 8.73 -2.80
C ARG A 132 15.17 10.09 -3.01
N ILE A 133 13.90 10.27 -2.58
CA ILE A 133 13.20 11.56 -2.62
C ILE A 133 13.99 12.60 -1.84
N ASP A 134 14.46 12.25 -0.63
CA ASP A 134 15.24 13.14 0.23
C ASP A 134 16.62 13.48 -0.32
N GLN A 135 17.21 12.59 -1.12
CA GLN A 135 18.53 12.78 -1.71
C GLN A 135 18.50 13.46 -3.10
N ASP A 136 17.34 13.45 -3.77
CA ASP A 136 17.22 14.04 -5.10
C ASP A 136 17.40 15.56 -5.05
N PHE A 137 18.36 16.04 -5.84
CA PHE A 137 18.73 17.47 -5.84
C PHE A 137 17.58 18.37 -6.27
N THR A 138 16.83 17.97 -7.29
CA THR A 138 15.73 18.77 -7.84
C THR A 138 14.58 18.85 -6.84
N ILE A 139 14.20 17.73 -6.23
CA ILE A 139 13.15 17.67 -5.21
C ILE A 139 13.57 18.51 -4.00
N LYS A 140 14.81 18.34 -3.53
CA LYS A 140 15.34 19.08 -2.39
C LYS A 140 15.35 20.59 -2.64
N GLN A 141 15.71 21.01 -3.84
CA GLN A 141 15.66 22.43 -4.24
C GLN A 141 14.21 22.95 -4.20
N GLN A 142 13.25 22.21 -4.74
CA GLN A 142 11.83 22.59 -4.70
C GLN A 142 11.30 22.66 -3.26
N PHE A 143 11.64 21.70 -2.42
CA PHE A 143 11.27 21.74 -1.00
C PHE A 143 11.84 22.99 -0.31
N THR A 144 13.09 23.32 -0.59
CA THR A 144 13.71 24.54 -0.02
C THR A 144 12.99 25.81 -0.46
N LEU A 145 12.52 25.87 -1.72
CA LEU A 145 11.79 27.04 -2.24
C LEU A 145 10.37 27.10 -1.67
N LEU A 146 9.66 25.98 -1.58
CA LEU A 146 8.26 25.93 -1.18
C LEU A 146 8.06 25.97 0.34
N CYS A 147 9.03 25.43 1.11
CA CYS A 147 8.97 25.30 2.56
C CYS A 147 9.75 26.40 3.27
N GLN A 148 9.75 27.63 2.73
CA GLN A 148 10.40 28.80 3.36
C GLN A 148 9.54 29.39 4.47
N ARG A 149 10.09 30.44 5.14
CA ARG A 149 9.42 31.18 6.21
C ARG A 149 8.00 31.56 5.83
N GLY A 150 7.04 31.19 6.67
CA GLY A 150 5.60 31.41 6.45
C GLY A 150 4.87 30.29 5.72
N ALA A 151 5.56 29.19 5.36
CA ALA A 151 4.93 28.00 4.81
C ALA A 151 5.50 26.74 5.46
N ARG A 152 4.60 25.87 5.92
CA ARG A 152 4.94 24.53 6.42
C ARG A 152 4.62 23.51 5.36
N CYS A 153 5.60 22.69 5.01
CA CYS A 153 5.41 21.54 4.14
C CYS A 153 5.06 20.30 4.96
N ILE A 154 4.07 19.56 4.51
CA ILE A 154 3.58 18.37 5.15
C ILE A 154 3.60 17.25 4.11
N ARG A 155 4.35 16.18 4.36
CA ARG A 155 4.37 15.00 3.52
C ARG A 155 3.17 14.13 3.83
N GLY A 156 2.50 13.62 2.80
CA GLY A 156 1.40 12.67 2.96
C GLY A 156 1.89 11.23 2.86
N ASN A 157 0.97 10.28 2.77
CA ASN A 157 1.31 8.87 2.64
C ASN A 157 2.03 8.58 1.33
N LEU A 158 3.07 7.75 1.38
CA LEU A 158 3.70 7.20 0.19
C LEU A 158 2.87 6.06 -0.38
N LEU A 159 2.22 6.32 -1.50
CA LEU A 159 1.41 5.33 -2.21
C LEU A 159 2.28 4.56 -3.20
N VAL A 160 2.21 3.24 -3.13
CA VAL A 160 2.89 2.32 -4.07
C VAL A 160 1.82 1.69 -4.95
N THR A 161 1.86 1.95 -6.24
CA THR A 161 0.85 1.44 -7.18
C THR A 161 1.52 0.61 -8.26
N PRO A 162 1.26 -0.70 -8.31
CA PRO A 162 1.66 -1.52 -9.44
C PRO A 162 0.95 -1.06 -10.72
N ILE A 163 1.71 -0.82 -11.77
CA ILE A 163 1.20 -0.47 -13.09
C ILE A 163 1.73 -1.43 -14.13
N GLU A 164 0.95 -1.66 -15.18
CA GLU A 164 1.37 -2.46 -16.34
C GLU A 164 1.28 -1.58 -17.59
N HIS A 165 2.39 -1.51 -18.33
CA HIS A 165 2.48 -0.77 -19.57
C HIS A 165 3.25 -1.60 -20.60
N GLU A 166 2.66 -1.81 -21.77
CA GLU A 166 3.27 -2.61 -22.87
C GLU A 166 3.72 -4.03 -22.44
N GLY A 167 3.01 -4.66 -21.50
CA GLY A 167 3.33 -5.99 -20.97
C GLY A 167 4.44 -6.01 -19.92
N GLU A 168 5.06 -4.88 -19.63
CA GLU A 168 6.00 -4.74 -18.53
C GLU A 168 5.31 -4.24 -17.27
N ARG A 169 5.81 -4.65 -16.11
CA ARG A 169 5.24 -4.31 -14.80
C ARG A 169 6.20 -3.41 -14.05
N PHE A 170 5.66 -2.30 -13.58
CA PHE A 170 6.39 -1.29 -12.82
C PHE A 170 5.70 -1.02 -11.49
N LEU A 171 6.45 -0.45 -10.55
CA LEU A 171 5.88 0.20 -9.38
C LEU A 171 5.98 1.70 -9.55
N MET A 172 4.85 2.38 -9.46
CA MET A 172 4.78 3.82 -9.37
C MET A 172 4.65 4.22 -7.90
N TYR A 173 5.50 5.15 -7.48
CA TYR A 173 5.48 5.71 -6.13
C TYR A 173 4.98 7.15 -6.20
N VAL A 174 4.01 7.48 -5.39
CA VAL A 174 3.40 8.82 -5.35
C VAL A 174 3.34 9.29 -3.91
N GLU A 175 3.98 10.39 -3.62
CA GLU A 175 3.94 11.05 -2.33
C GLU A 175 3.37 12.46 -2.49
N PRO A 176 2.20 12.77 -1.90
CA PRO A 176 1.64 14.11 -1.96
C PRO A 176 2.37 15.04 -0.98
N LEU A 177 2.63 16.26 -1.43
CA LEU A 177 3.17 17.33 -0.59
C LEU A 177 2.10 18.41 -0.39
N TYR A 178 1.76 18.65 0.87
CA TYR A 178 0.82 19.70 1.26
C TYR A 178 1.58 20.91 1.78
N ILE A 179 1.23 22.09 1.28
CA ILE A 179 1.84 23.34 1.70
C ILE A 179 0.78 24.13 2.49
N LYS A 180 1.07 24.38 3.76
CA LYS A 180 0.22 25.16 4.65
C LYS A 180 0.88 26.51 4.93
N ALA A 181 0.19 27.60 4.62
CA ALA A 181 0.63 28.93 5.06
C ALA A 181 0.54 29.00 6.59
N GLU A 182 1.60 29.47 7.23
CA GLU A 182 1.56 29.84 8.65
C GLU A 182 0.93 31.22 8.74
N SER A 183 -0.20 31.32 9.44
CA SER A 183 -0.81 32.61 9.78
C SER A 183 0.14 33.37 10.69
N ILE A 184 0.47 34.61 10.28
CA ILE A 184 1.19 35.61 11.10
C ILE A 184 0.32 35.99 12.28
#